data_5634b9a4b16900973e2beb34bb511721
#
_entry.id   5634b9a4b16900973e2beb34bb511721
#
_cell.length_a   1.000
_cell.length_b   1.000
_cell.length_c   1.000
_cell.angle_alpha   90.00
_cell.angle_beta   90.00
_cell.angle_gamma   90.00
#
_symmetry.space_group_name_H-M   'P 1'
#
loop_
_entity.id
_entity.type
_entity.pdbx_description
1 polymer ?
#
loop_
_entity_poly.entity_id
_entity_poly.type
_entity_poly.pdbx_seq_one_letter_code
_entity_poly.pdbx_strand_id
1 'polypeptide(L)'
;MIGIDTNILLRLTCQDDETQSRLVIQWVEGLTVEEPGFINSAVLLEFVWTARRRLKMSREELKLILSGLLDSDNLVMEDESVIELALDEMDRSTEEFADIYIALKNRELGCRTTMTLDKKAAERVPGMELLA
;
A
#
# COMPACT_ATOMS: atom_id res chain seq x y z
N MET A 1 -4.24 -8.90 -17.44
CA MET A 1 -4.29 -8.60 -16.00
C MET A 1 -5.72 -8.64 -15.49
N ILE A 2 -5.89 -9.07 -14.27
CA ILE A 2 -7.20 -9.10 -13.61
C ILE A 2 -7.15 -8.18 -12.39
N GLY A 3 -8.04 -7.18 -12.35
CA GLY A 3 -8.08 -6.23 -11.23
C GLY A 3 -8.50 -6.92 -9.93
N ILE A 4 -7.88 -6.51 -8.84
CA ILE A 4 -8.16 -7.03 -7.50
C ILE A 4 -8.81 -5.94 -6.67
N ASP A 5 -9.99 -6.23 -6.10
CA ASP A 5 -10.66 -5.31 -5.19
C ASP A 5 -10.06 -5.42 -3.78
N THR A 6 -10.29 -4.41 -2.99
CA THR A 6 -9.77 -4.33 -1.61
C THR A 6 -10.15 -5.54 -0.77
N ASN A 7 -11.39 -6.04 -0.90
CA ASN A 7 -11.85 -7.20 -0.14
C ASN A 7 -11.01 -8.46 -0.40
N ILE A 8 -10.61 -8.65 -1.65
CA ILE A 8 -9.74 -9.77 -2.01
C ILE A 8 -8.40 -9.64 -1.32
N LEU A 9 -7.81 -8.45 -1.38
CA LEU A 9 -6.51 -8.19 -0.77
C LEU A 9 -6.55 -8.35 0.75
N LEU A 10 -7.62 -7.90 1.39
CA LEU A 10 -7.79 -8.08 2.84
C LEU A 10 -7.91 -9.56 3.21
N ARG A 11 -8.68 -10.34 2.46
CA ARG A 11 -8.82 -11.79 2.74
C ARG A 11 -7.52 -12.56 2.48
N LEU A 12 -6.76 -12.12 1.50
CA LEU A 12 -5.46 -12.72 1.21
C LEU A 12 -4.46 -12.53 2.36
N THR A 13 -4.45 -11.34 2.95
CA THR A 13 -3.41 -10.95 3.90
C THR A 13 -3.82 -11.08 5.37
N CYS A 14 -5.10 -10.92 5.71
CA CYS A 14 -5.56 -10.90 7.10
C CYS A 14 -6.21 -12.20 7.55
N GLN A 15 -6.79 -12.98 6.65
CA GLN A 15 -7.29 -14.34 6.87
C GLN A 15 -8.19 -14.48 8.11
N ASP A 16 -9.03 -13.50 8.37
CA ASP A 16 -9.96 -13.51 9.50
C ASP A 16 -11.29 -14.25 9.21
N ASP A 17 -11.52 -14.62 7.95
CA ASP A 17 -12.65 -15.46 7.53
C ASP A 17 -12.07 -16.66 6.78
N GLU A 18 -12.05 -17.81 7.43
CA GLU A 18 -11.36 -18.99 6.91
C GLU A 18 -11.89 -19.45 5.55
N THR A 19 -13.20 -19.42 5.36
CA THR A 19 -13.81 -19.86 4.11
C THR A 19 -13.48 -18.92 2.96
N GLN A 20 -13.63 -17.61 3.17
CA GLN A 20 -13.32 -16.61 2.16
C GLN A 20 -11.81 -16.55 1.88
N SER A 21 -11.00 -16.64 2.93
CA SER A 21 -9.55 -16.62 2.77
C SER A 21 -9.05 -17.79 1.93
N ARG A 22 -9.58 -18.98 2.17
CA ARG A 22 -9.23 -20.16 1.39
C ARG A 22 -9.58 -20.00 -0.09
N LEU A 23 -10.79 -19.47 -0.36
CA LEU A 23 -11.24 -19.20 -1.71
C LEU A 23 -10.32 -18.22 -2.42
N VAL A 24 -9.96 -17.13 -1.75
CA VAL A 24 -9.07 -16.10 -2.29
C VAL A 24 -7.67 -16.65 -2.55
N ILE A 25 -7.11 -17.38 -1.60
CA ILE A 25 -5.77 -17.97 -1.74
C ILE A 25 -5.73 -18.89 -2.96
N GLN A 26 -6.73 -19.75 -3.11
CA GLN A 26 -6.80 -20.66 -4.26
C GLN A 26 -6.87 -19.89 -5.58
N TRP A 27 -7.67 -18.83 -5.60
CA TRP A 27 -7.79 -18.00 -6.81
C TRP A 27 -6.48 -17.30 -7.15
N VAL A 28 -5.81 -16.73 -6.16
CA VAL A 28 -4.53 -16.04 -6.36
C VAL A 28 -3.44 -17.01 -6.82
N GLU A 29 -3.43 -18.21 -6.26
CA GLU A 29 -2.46 -19.24 -6.66
C GLU A 29 -2.63 -19.65 -8.13
N GLY A 30 -3.83 -19.48 -8.68
CA GLY A 30 -4.11 -19.75 -10.08
C GLY A 30 -3.70 -18.64 -11.04
N LEU A 31 -3.32 -17.47 -10.53
CA LEU A 31 -2.84 -16.38 -11.38
C LEU A 31 -1.45 -16.70 -11.92
N THR A 32 -1.15 -16.15 -13.09
CA THR A 32 0.12 -16.41 -13.79
C THR A 32 0.83 -15.10 -14.13
N VAL A 33 2.07 -15.19 -14.56
CA VAL A 33 2.83 -14.04 -15.05
C VAL A 33 2.15 -13.44 -16.29
N GLU A 34 1.55 -14.29 -17.12
CA GLU A 34 0.85 -13.85 -18.33
C GLU A 34 -0.49 -13.20 -18.04
N GLU A 35 -1.15 -13.60 -16.95
CA GLU A 35 -2.40 -13.02 -16.51
C GLU A 35 -2.37 -12.79 -14.99
N PRO A 36 -1.60 -11.77 -14.56
CA PRO A 36 -1.45 -11.49 -13.13
C PRO A 36 -2.65 -10.73 -12.57
N GLY A 37 -2.74 -10.73 -11.24
CA GLY A 37 -3.63 -9.83 -10.53
C GLY A 37 -3.05 -8.43 -10.50
N PHE A 38 -3.91 -7.42 -10.59
CA PHE A 38 -3.48 -6.03 -10.60
C PHE A 38 -4.10 -5.26 -9.42
N ILE A 39 -3.26 -4.59 -8.67
CA ILE A 39 -3.65 -3.78 -7.51
C ILE A 39 -3.36 -2.31 -7.88
N ASN A 40 -4.43 -1.54 -8.06
CA ASN A 40 -4.27 -0.11 -8.35
C ASN A 40 -4.02 0.69 -7.06
N SER A 41 -3.63 1.95 -7.22
CA SER A 41 -3.27 2.79 -6.07
C SER A 41 -4.46 3.10 -5.15
N ALA A 42 -5.67 3.17 -5.67
CA ALA A 42 -6.86 3.36 -4.84
C ALA A 42 -7.10 2.17 -3.92
N VAL A 43 -7.00 0.96 -4.46
CA VAL A 43 -7.12 -0.27 -3.67
C VAL A 43 -6.01 -0.36 -2.63
N LEU A 44 -4.78 -0.04 -3.04
CA LEU A 44 -3.63 -0.05 -2.13
C LEU A 44 -3.86 0.86 -0.92
N LEU A 45 -4.27 2.10 -1.14
CA LEU A 45 -4.48 3.05 -0.05
C LEU A 45 -5.66 2.66 0.84
N GLU A 46 -6.75 2.16 0.25
CA GLU A 46 -7.88 1.67 1.02
C GLU A 46 -7.47 0.47 1.89
N PHE A 47 -6.68 -0.44 1.33
CA PHE A 47 -6.13 -1.58 2.08
C PHE A 47 -5.27 -1.12 3.24
N VAL A 48 -4.31 -0.24 3.00
CA VAL A 48 -3.38 0.26 4.03
C VAL A 48 -4.17 0.93 5.16
N TRP A 49 -5.11 1.78 4.82
CA TRP A 49 -5.93 2.49 5.79
C TRP A 49 -6.73 1.52 6.66
N THR A 50 -7.39 0.56 6.03
CA THR A 50 -8.21 -0.44 6.73
C THR A 50 -7.34 -1.30 7.63
N ALA A 51 -6.21 -1.79 7.13
CA ALA A 51 -5.29 -2.62 7.89
C ALA A 51 -4.77 -1.90 9.13
N ARG A 52 -4.33 -0.66 8.97
CA ARG A 52 -3.76 0.10 10.08
C ARG A 52 -4.80 0.55 11.09
N ARG A 53 -5.93 1.09 10.62
CA ARG A 53 -6.92 1.72 11.51
C ARG A 53 -7.97 0.76 12.04
N ARG A 54 -8.52 -0.08 11.20
CA ARG A 54 -9.62 -0.97 11.61
C ARG A 54 -9.11 -2.29 12.15
N LEU A 55 -8.12 -2.88 11.52
CA LEU A 55 -7.61 -4.20 11.89
C LEU A 55 -6.42 -4.13 12.84
N LYS A 56 -5.95 -2.93 13.18
CA LYS A 56 -4.86 -2.70 14.11
C LYS A 56 -3.56 -3.43 13.73
N MET A 57 -3.34 -3.60 12.44
CA MET A 57 -2.09 -4.18 11.94
C MET A 57 -0.93 -3.25 12.32
N SER A 58 0.17 -3.82 12.79
CA SER A 58 1.34 -3.02 13.12
C SER A 58 2.01 -2.47 11.86
N ARG A 59 2.74 -1.40 12.04
CA ARG A 59 3.53 -0.78 10.98
C ARG A 59 4.51 -1.78 10.36
N GLU A 60 5.14 -2.60 11.20
CA GLU A 60 6.10 -3.62 10.76
C GLU A 60 5.42 -4.74 9.96
N GLU A 61 4.25 -5.19 10.40
CA GLU A 61 3.48 -6.19 9.64
C GLU A 61 3.08 -5.65 8.27
N LEU A 62 2.63 -4.39 8.21
CA LEU A 62 2.25 -3.77 6.95
C LEU A 62 3.43 -3.73 5.99
N LYS A 63 4.62 -3.35 6.48
CA LYS A 63 5.83 -3.32 5.66
C LYS A 63 6.14 -4.69 5.08
N LEU A 64 6.04 -5.74 5.88
CA LEU A 64 6.28 -7.10 5.42
C LEU A 64 5.28 -7.53 4.35
N ILE A 65 4.00 -7.19 4.55
CA ILE A 65 2.96 -7.53 3.58
C ILE A 65 3.20 -6.81 2.26
N LEU A 66 3.46 -5.50 2.29
CA LEU A 66 3.70 -4.73 1.08
C LEU A 66 4.94 -5.23 0.33
N SER A 67 6.00 -5.55 1.05
CA SER A 67 7.21 -6.15 0.46
C SER A 67 6.90 -7.49 -0.21
N GLY A 68 6.10 -8.32 0.45
CA GLY A 68 5.69 -9.61 -0.10
C GLY A 68 4.84 -9.47 -1.37
N LEU A 69 3.95 -8.50 -1.40
CA LEU A 69 3.15 -8.23 -2.59
C LEU A 69 4.02 -7.78 -3.77
N LEU A 70 5.00 -6.92 -3.51
CA LEU A 70 5.95 -6.47 -4.54
C LEU A 70 6.78 -7.62 -5.09
N ASP A 71 7.13 -8.59 -4.26
CA ASP A 71 7.94 -9.73 -4.66
C ASP A 71 7.16 -10.84 -5.35
N SER A 72 5.84 -10.75 -5.40
CA SER A 72 4.99 -11.79 -5.98
C SER A 72 5.01 -11.73 -7.51
N ASP A 73 5.32 -12.84 -8.15
CA ASP A 73 5.39 -12.92 -9.61
C ASP A 73 4.02 -12.81 -10.29
N ASN A 74 2.96 -13.17 -9.58
CA ASN A 74 1.61 -13.21 -10.13
C ASN A 74 0.74 -12.01 -9.71
N LEU A 75 1.35 -11.01 -9.07
CA LEU A 75 0.67 -9.77 -8.69
C LEU A 75 1.46 -8.58 -9.20
N VAL A 76 0.75 -7.60 -9.75
CA VAL A 76 1.34 -6.35 -10.24
C VAL A 76 0.69 -5.20 -9.51
N MET A 77 1.51 -4.28 -9.01
CA MET A 77 1.02 -3.07 -8.33
C MET A 77 1.26 -1.86 -9.24
N GLU A 78 0.34 -0.91 -9.21
CA GLU A 78 0.36 0.22 -10.13
C GLU A 78 1.66 1.03 -10.06
N ASP A 79 2.14 1.34 -8.87
CA ASP A 79 3.29 2.23 -8.69
C ASP A 79 4.41 1.54 -7.91
N GLU A 80 4.92 0.43 -8.43
CA GLU A 80 5.91 -0.36 -7.70
C GLU A 80 7.12 0.46 -7.23
N SER A 81 7.67 1.32 -8.09
CA SER A 81 8.83 2.13 -7.72
C SER A 81 8.50 3.13 -6.60
N VAL A 82 7.32 3.74 -6.62
CA VAL A 82 6.89 4.66 -5.56
C VAL A 82 6.67 3.90 -4.24
N ILE A 83 6.09 2.71 -4.32
CA ILE A 83 5.87 1.87 -3.15
C ILE A 83 7.22 1.47 -2.52
N GLU A 84 8.19 1.08 -3.33
CA GLU A 84 9.54 0.76 -2.86
C GLU A 84 10.19 1.94 -2.15
N LEU A 85 10.11 3.14 -2.75
CA LEU A 85 10.64 4.35 -2.11
C LEU A 85 9.91 4.67 -0.80
N ALA A 86 8.59 4.46 -0.76
CA ALA A 86 7.83 4.69 0.46
C ALA A 86 8.22 3.72 1.57
N LEU A 87 8.45 2.46 1.24
CA LEU A 87 8.92 1.46 2.22
C LEU A 87 10.31 1.83 2.75
N ASP A 88 11.21 2.28 1.88
CA ASP A 88 12.54 2.75 2.30
C ASP A 88 12.42 3.94 3.26
N GLU A 89 11.52 4.87 2.97
CA GLU A 89 11.31 6.03 3.85
C GLU A 89 10.72 5.63 5.19
N MET A 90 9.87 4.61 5.22
CA MET A 90 9.36 4.07 6.49
C MET A 90 10.48 3.54 7.38
N ASP A 91 11.54 2.99 6.79
CA ASP A 91 12.70 2.51 7.55
C ASP A 91 13.49 3.65 8.21
N ARG A 92 13.37 4.86 7.68
CA ARG A 92 14.07 6.05 8.18
C ARG A 92 13.20 6.96 9.03
N SER A 93 11.91 6.66 9.18
CA SER A 93 10.98 7.53 9.88
C SER A 93 9.97 6.73 10.69
N THR A 94 9.13 7.44 11.44
CA THR A 94 8.01 6.84 12.17
C THR A 94 6.67 7.14 11.50
N GLU A 95 6.71 7.69 10.28
CA GLU A 95 5.50 8.15 9.60
C GLU A 95 4.74 7.00 8.93
N GLU A 96 3.45 7.26 8.66
CA GLU A 96 2.58 6.28 8.04
C GLU A 96 2.86 6.15 6.55
N PHE A 97 2.73 4.92 6.04
CA PHE A 97 2.92 4.64 4.62
C PHE A 97 2.05 5.53 3.74
N ALA A 98 0.77 5.72 4.11
CA ALA A 98 -0.16 6.48 3.28
C ALA A 98 0.31 7.92 3.04
N ASP A 99 0.78 8.60 4.08
CA ASP A 99 1.27 9.97 3.97
C ASP A 99 2.53 10.06 3.11
N ILE A 100 3.46 9.15 3.33
CA ILE A 100 4.71 9.07 2.56
C ILE A 100 4.38 8.80 1.08
N TYR A 101 3.51 7.85 0.81
CA TYR A 101 3.13 7.48 -0.56
C TYR A 101 2.47 8.66 -1.29
N ILE A 102 1.54 9.37 -0.62
CA ILE A 102 0.87 10.54 -1.21
C ILE A 102 1.89 11.59 -1.63
N ALA A 103 2.82 11.93 -0.76
CA ALA A 103 3.83 12.95 -1.06
C ALA A 103 4.75 12.52 -2.20
N LEU A 104 5.18 11.27 -2.21
CA LEU A 104 6.05 10.73 -3.28
C LEU A 104 5.31 10.66 -4.62
N LYS A 105 4.06 10.22 -4.60
CA LYS A 105 3.24 10.14 -5.81
C LYS A 105 3.02 11.53 -6.42
N ASN A 106 2.70 12.50 -5.58
CA ASN A 106 2.53 13.88 -6.04
C ASN A 106 3.81 14.42 -6.69
N ARG A 107 4.95 14.16 -6.08
CA ARG A 107 6.25 14.59 -6.64
C ARG A 107 6.51 13.92 -8.00
N GLU A 108 6.23 12.64 -8.12
CA GLU A 108 6.39 11.91 -9.38
C GLU A 108 5.52 12.49 -10.49
N LEU A 109 4.32 12.94 -10.15
CA LEU A 109 3.40 13.53 -11.11
C LEU A 109 3.68 15.01 -11.42
N GLY A 110 4.73 15.57 -10.84
CA GLY A 110 5.19 16.93 -11.15
C GLY A 110 4.78 17.99 -10.13
N CYS A 111 4.21 17.61 -9.00
CA CYS A 111 3.88 18.58 -7.95
C CYS A 111 5.16 19.04 -7.26
N ARG A 112 5.31 20.35 -7.08
CA ARG A 112 6.43 20.93 -6.36
C ARG A 112 6.42 20.55 -4.88
N THR A 113 5.23 20.48 -4.30
CA THR A 113 5.05 20.14 -2.88
C THR A 113 3.65 19.58 -2.65
N THR A 114 3.42 19.01 -1.47
CA THR A 114 2.10 18.58 -1.01
C THR A 114 1.73 19.41 0.23
N MET A 115 0.65 20.17 0.15
CA MET A 115 0.19 20.99 1.27
C MET A 115 -0.65 20.14 2.22
N THR A 116 -0.47 20.38 3.51
CA THR A 116 -1.22 19.67 4.55
C THR A 116 -1.53 20.62 5.71
N LEU A 117 -2.56 20.27 6.49
CA LEU A 117 -2.85 20.94 7.75
C LEU A 117 -2.31 20.16 8.95
N ASP A 118 -1.74 18.97 8.71
CA ASP A 118 -1.17 18.13 9.75
C ASP A 118 0.27 18.56 10.03
N LYS A 119 0.50 19.11 11.23
CA LYS A 119 1.82 19.63 11.61
C LYS A 119 2.90 18.54 11.63
N LYS A 120 2.57 17.36 12.12
CA LYS A 120 3.54 16.25 12.18
C LYS A 120 3.92 15.79 10.79
N ALA A 121 2.93 15.66 9.90
CA ALA A 121 3.20 15.26 8.54
C ALA A 121 4.08 16.30 7.82
N ALA A 122 3.80 17.58 8.01
CA ALA A 122 4.59 18.65 7.41
C ALA A 122 6.05 18.63 7.87
N GLU A 123 6.28 18.29 9.14
CA GLU A 123 7.64 18.24 9.70
C GLU A 123 8.40 16.98 9.31
N ARG A 124 7.70 15.86 9.18
CA ARG A 124 8.34 14.54 9.13
C ARG A 124 8.25 13.83 7.79
N VAL A 125 7.27 14.18 6.97
CA VAL A 125 7.10 13.54 5.65
C VAL A 125 7.82 14.38 4.61
N PRO A 126 8.87 13.85 3.95
CA PRO A 126 9.55 14.59 2.89
C PRO A 126 8.56 14.96 1.78
N GLY A 127 8.57 16.23 1.39
CA GLY A 127 7.69 16.72 0.33
C GLY A 127 6.37 17.30 0.81
N MET A 128 6.12 17.34 2.11
CA MET A 128 4.93 17.99 2.67
C MET A 128 5.26 19.33 3.33
N GLU A 129 4.35 20.28 3.16
CA GLU A 129 4.46 21.63 3.75
C GLU A 129 3.16 21.96 4.48
N LEU A 130 3.30 22.66 5.61
CA LEU A 130 2.15 23.10 6.39
C LEU A 130 1.50 24.32 5.76
N LEU A 131 0.19 24.26 5.55
CA LEU A 131 -0.60 25.41 5.15
C LEU A 131 -1.06 26.14 6.41
N ALA A 132 -0.36 27.17 6.77
CA ALA A 132 -0.78 28.02 7.89
C ALA A 132 0.15 29.22 8.03
#